data_d671f4bcfaead1311b6711d70babe941
#
_entry.id   d671f4bcfaead1311b6711d70babe941
#
_cell.length_a   1.000
_cell.length_b   1.000
_cell.length_c   1.000
_cell.angle_alpha   90.00
_cell.angle_beta   90.00
_cell.angle_gamma   90.00
#
_symmetry.space_group_name_H-M   'P 1'
#
loop_
_entity.id
_entity.type
_entity.pdbx_description
1 polymer ?
#
loop_
_entity_poly.entity_id
_entity_poly.type
_entity_poly.pdbx_seq_one_letter_code
_entity_poly.pdbx_strand_id
1 'polypeptide(L)'
;AKSLHETIDTLSCDDENQLFSTKTAYSDHPGQVSVSYEPTENQGVSSYYKAPAHFVMSIQDYATPQRNTSSYLTSSQPVMMPAGSYSFDLITNKLHYELQFDLQPGDTHDTLQHRLMRLINNSDLGVHAEVLQDDSGRSALQITSDAYGIPAKGNEHFRITDDNTSHSSGMVHYLGLNKDIETARNAAYTIDGEPQSSYGNTFRVYDAYEITLHPESAADKNTEIQVGLYPDPQS
;
A
#
# COMPACT_ATOMS: atom_id res chain seq x y z
N ALA A 1 52.18 -32.52 -10.80
CA ALA A 1 51.85 -31.48 -11.80
C ALA A 1 50.57 -31.81 -12.63
N LYS A 2 50.20 -33.10 -12.80
CA LYS A 2 48.95 -33.46 -13.50
C LYS A 2 47.67 -33.27 -12.68
N SER A 3 47.75 -33.37 -11.36
CA SER A 3 46.56 -33.27 -10.48
C SER A 3 46.06 -31.84 -10.27
N LEU A 4 46.93 -30.83 -10.48
CA LEU A 4 46.52 -29.43 -10.32
C LEU A 4 45.80 -28.86 -11.54
N HIS A 5 46.08 -29.40 -12.72
CA HIS A 5 45.44 -28.97 -13.96
C HIS A 5 44.02 -29.53 -14.10
N GLU A 6 43.79 -30.76 -13.66
CA GLU A 6 42.44 -31.37 -13.64
C GLU A 6 41.51 -30.73 -12.59
N THR A 7 42.06 -30.18 -11.49
CA THR A 7 41.26 -29.47 -10.47
C THR A 7 40.87 -28.05 -10.89
N ILE A 8 41.70 -27.43 -11.75
CA ILE A 8 41.38 -26.08 -12.29
C ILE A 8 40.33 -26.15 -13.40
N ASP A 9 40.36 -27.20 -14.22
CA ASP A 9 39.37 -27.42 -15.29
C ASP A 9 37.98 -27.81 -14.75
N THR A 10 37.91 -28.46 -13.58
CA THR A 10 36.61 -28.76 -12.91
C THR A 10 36.04 -27.59 -12.17
N LEU A 11 36.83 -26.60 -11.74
CA LEU A 11 36.35 -25.38 -11.05
C LEU A 11 36.00 -24.27 -12.02
N SER A 12 36.45 -24.32 -13.27
CA SER A 12 36.15 -23.27 -14.26
C SER A 12 34.93 -23.56 -15.15
N CYS A 13 34.39 -24.78 -15.13
CA CYS A 13 33.23 -25.13 -15.98
C CYS A 13 31.89 -25.04 -15.31
N ASP A 14 31.81 -25.02 -13.97
CA ASP A 14 30.51 -24.99 -13.27
C ASP A 14 30.09 -23.62 -12.76
N ASP A 15 31.02 -22.69 -12.55
CA ASP A 15 30.71 -21.37 -11.98
C ASP A 15 30.42 -20.26 -13.00
N GLU A 16 30.92 -20.36 -14.24
CA GLU A 16 30.68 -19.33 -15.26
C GLU A 16 29.30 -19.44 -15.91
N ASN A 17 28.64 -20.59 -15.88
CA ASN A 17 27.28 -20.77 -16.41
C ASN A 17 26.17 -20.43 -15.38
N GLN A 18 26.47 -20.35 -14.09
CA GLN A 18 25.48 -19.91 -13.08
C GLN A 18 25.48 -18.39 -12.82
N LEU A 19 26.57 -17.70 -13.15
CA LEU A 19 26.74 -16.29 -12.84
C LEU A 19 26.07 -15.32 -13.84
N PHE A 20 25.59 -15.79 -15.00
CA PHE A 20 25.05 -14.94 -16.07
C PHE A 20 23.66 -15.30 -16.61
N SER A 21 22.97 -16.22 -15.99
CA SER A 21 21.59 -16.59 -16.39
C SER A 21 20.54 -15.88 -15.51
N THR A 22 20.67 -14.58 -15.29
CA THR A 22 19.55 -13.79 -14.75
C THR A 22 18.49 -13.64 -15.83
N LYS A 23 17.49 -14.52 -15.79
CA LYS A 23 16.32 -14.37 -16.65
C LYS A 23 15.65 -13.05 -16.34
N THR A 24 15.48 -12.22 -17.35
CA THR A 24 14.80 -10.93 -17.21
C THR A 24 13.33 -11.12 -17.55
N ALA A 25 12.45 -10.70 -16.64
CA ALA A 25 11.02 -10.69 -16.91
C ALA A 25 10.62 -9.45 -17.70
N TYR A 26 9.53 -9.56 -18.44
CA TYR A 26 8.91 -8.43 -19.15
C TYR A 26 7.39 -8.45 -19.01
N SER A 27 6.80 -7.27 -19.14
CA SER A 27 5.39 -7.03 -19.37
C SER A 27 5.24 -6.24 -20.67
N ASP A 28 4.27 -6.57 -21.50
CA ASP A 28 3.97 -5.79 -22.72
C ASP A 28 3.26 -4.46 -22.42
N HIS A 29 2.79 -4.29 -21.17
CA HIS A 29 2.19 -3.05 -20.66
C HIS A 29 2.91 -2.56 -19.38
N PRO A 30 4.21 -2.16 -19.48
CA PRO A 30 5.01 -1.82 -18.30
C PRO A 30 4.49 -0.61 -17.51
N GLY A 31 3.69 0.25 -18.12
CA GLY A 31 3.01 1.35 -17.44
C GLY A 31 1.84 0.92 -16.55
N GLN A 32 1.28 -0.27 -16.75
CA GLN A 32 0.23 -0.85 -15.91
C GLN A 32 0.76 -1.89 -14.93
N VAL A 33 1.73 -2.70 -15.39
CA VAL A 33 2.29 -3.82 -14.66
C VAL A 33 3.80 -3.84 -14.86
N SER A 34 4.54 -3.65 -13.81
CA SER A 34 5.97 -3.98 -13.80
C SER A 34 6.19 -5.36 -13.20
N VAL A 35 7.23 -6.04 -13.65
CA VAL A 35 7.53 -7.41 -13.26
C VAL A 35 9.02 -7.61 -13.08
N SER A 36 9.41 -8.34 -12.01
CA SER A 36 10.74 -8.90 -11.82
C SER A 36 10.66 -10.42 -11.69
N TYR A 37 11.75 -11.10 -12.03
CA TYR A 37 11.87 -12.55 -11.88
C TYR A 37 12.89 -12.89 -10.80
N GLU A 38 12.39 -13.36 -9.68
CA GLU A 38 13.16 -13.71 -8.49
C GLU A 38 12.68 -15.07 -7.95
N PRO A 39 13.09 -16.18 -8.57
CA PRO A 39 12.67 -17.50 -8.11
C PRO A 39 13.19 -17.75 -6.70
N THR A 40 12.31 -18.24 -5.82
CA THR A 40 12.69 -18.64 -4.47
C THR A 40 13.42 -19.99 -4.58
N GLU A 41 14.70 -20.03 -4.21
CA GLU A 41 15.43 -21.29 -4.03
C GLU A 41 14.89 -22.00 -2.77
N ASN A 42 13.94 -22.89 -2.95
CA ASN A 42 13.53 -23.82 -1.89
C ASN A 42 14.62 -24.85 -1.69
N GLN A 43 15.50 -24.64 -0.71
CA GLN A 43 16.43 -25.65 -0.26
C GLN A 43 15.65 -26.88 0.26
N GLY A 44 15.56 -27.92 -0.54
CA GLY A 44 15.20 -29.26 -0.10
C GLY A 44 13.85 -29.83 -0.50
N VAL A 45 13.02 -29.14 -1.27
CA VAL A 45 11.82 -29.72 -1.87
C VAL A 45 12.00 -29.71 -3.39
N SER A 46 12.00 -30.87 -3.99
CA SER A 46 11.94 -31.03 -5.44
C SER A 46 10.77 -30.23 -5.98
N SER A 47 11.04 -29.06 -6.59
CA SER A 47 9.99 -28.22 -7.14
C SER A 47 9.41 -28.89 -8.38
N TYR A 48 8.30 -29.59 -8.20
CA TYR A 48 7.49 -30.11 -9.31
C TYR A 48 6.81 -28.97 -10.10
N TYR A 49 6.86 -27.74 -9.62
CA TYR A 49 6.29 -26.58 -10.29
C TYR A 49 7.40 -25.62 -10.73
N LYS A 50 7.86 -25.80 -11.95
CA LYS A 50 8.65 -24.78 -12.63
C LYS A 50 7.68 -23.64 -13.02
N ALA A 51 7.96 -22.42 -12.56
CA ALA A 51 7.19 -21.26 -12.97
C ALA A 51 7.09 -21.20 -14.51
N PRO A 52 5.91 -20.91 -15.09
CA PRO A 52 5.75 -20.82 -16.53
C PRO A 52 6.65 -19.71 -17.09
N ALA A 53 7.13 -19.90 -18.31
CA ALA A 53 7.95 -18.89 -19.01
C ALA A 53 7.11 -17.67 -19.45
N HIS A 54 5.81 -17.85 -19.60
CA HIS A 54 4.83 -16.79 -19.89
C HIS A 54 3.46 -17.15 -19.35
N PHE A 55 2.69 -16.10 -19.04
CA PHE A 55 1.28 -16.16 -18.68
C PHE A 55 0.58 -14.87 -19.09
N VAL A 56 -0.73 -14.91 -19.13
CA VAL A 56 -1.58 -13.75 -19.40
C VAL A 56 -2.24 -13.29 -18.12
N MET A 57 -2.21 -11.99 -17.84
CA MET A 57 -2.97 -11.42 -16.72
C MET A 57 -3.88 -10.30 -17.18
N SER A 58 -4.93 -10.01 -16.42
CA SER A 58 -5.71 -8.79 -16.57
C SER A 58 -6.05 -8.21 -15.21
N ILE A 59 -6.06 -6.88 -15.09
CA ILE A 59 -6.37 -6.16 -13.86
C ILE A 59 -7.85 -5.83 -13.87
N GLN A 60 -8.59 -6.29 -12.85
CA GLN A 60 -10.00 -5.98 -12.66
C GLN A 60 -10.19 -4.82 -11.66
N ASP A 61 -9.41 -4.81 -10.58
CA ASP A 61 -9.39 -3.73 -9.61
C ASP A 61 -8.03 -3.63 -8.92
N TYR A 62 -7.70 -2.43 -8.40
CA TYR A 62 -6.50 -2.18 -7.63
C TYR A 62 -6.78 -2.28 -6.14
N ALA A 63 -5.79 -2.69 -5.36
CA ALA A 63 -5.87 -2.58 -3.91
C ALA A 63 -5.90 -1.12 -3.50
N THR A 64 -6.77 -0.79 -2.53
CA THR A 64 -6.88 0.56 -1.96
C THR A 64 -6.71 0.52 -0.44
N PRO A 65 -6.15 1.57 0.18
CA PRO A 65 -6.14 1.73 1.62
C PRO A 65 -7.51 2.17 2.13
N GLN A 66 -7.72 2.11 3.44
CA GLN A 66 -8.84 2.78 4.09
C GLN A 66 -8.59 4.29 4.14
N ARG A 67 -9.64 5.10 3.89
CA ARG A 67 -9.61 6.55 4.06
C ARG A 67 -10.81 7.03 4.87
N ASN A 68 -10.53 7.89 5.84
CA ASN A 68 -11.56 8.64 6.57
C ASN A 68 -11.38 10.12 6.23
N THR A 69 -12.39 10.72 5.61
CA THR A 69 -12.35 12.13 5.21
C THR A 69 -13.30 12.95 6.07
N SER A 70 -12.82 14.05 6.66
CA SER A 70 -13.65 14.96 7.39
C SER A 70 -14.61 15.73 6.47
N SER A 71 -15.60 16.39 7.04
CA SER A 71 -16.40 17.36 6.30
C SER A 71 -15.52 18.49 5.77
N TYR A 72 -15.80 18.96 4.54
CA TYR A 72 -15.19 20.16 4.00
C TYR A 72 -15.72 21.41 4.73
N LEU A 73 -14.85 22.11 5.44
CA LEU A 73 -15.14 23.31 6.23
C LEU A 73 -14.44 24.52 5.62
N THR A 74 -15.06 25.70 5.72
CA THR A 74 -14.44 26.95 5.24
C THR A 74 -13.12 27.19 5.99
N SER A 75 -12.00 27.14 5.29
CA SER A 75 -10.64 27.11 5.86
C SER A 75 -10.37 28.29 6.80
N SER A 76 -10.80 29.50 6.42
CA SER A 76 -10.55 30.76 7.17
C SER A 76 -11.52 31.00 8.33
N GLN A 77 -12.60 30.21 8.45
CA GLN A 77 -13.54 30.40 9.57
C GLN A 77 -12.95 29.89 10.89
N PRO A 78 -13.23 30.61 12.01
CA PRO A 78 -12.85 30.15 13.34
C PRO A 78 -13.51 28.82 13.70
N VAL A 79 -12.78 27.99 14.45
CA VAL A 79 -13.31 26.75 15.04
C VAL A 79 -14.36 27.13 16.09
N MET A 80 -15.53 26.50 16.03
CA MET A 80 -16.68 26.82 16.92
C MET A 80 -16.67 25.97 18.21
N MET A 81 -15.51 25.42 18.58
CA MET A 81 -15.30 24.71 19.84
C MET A 81 -14.59 25.63 20.84
N PRO A 82 -14.82 25.49 22.17
CA PRO A 82 -14.08 26.24 23.18
C PRO A 82 -12.57 25.99 23.08
N ALA A 83 -11.77 27.02 23.34
CA ALA A 83 -10.31 26.82 23.49
C ALA A 83 -10.01 25.95 24.72
N GLY A 84 -8.99 25.11 24.60
CA GLY A 84 -8.59 24.17 25.66
C GLY A 84 -7.88 22.94 25.14
N SER A 85 -7.56 22.02 26.04
CA SER A 85 -6.94 20.75 25.72
C SER A 85 -7.99 19.70 25.35
N TYR A 86 -7.76 19.03 24.25
CA TYR A 86 -8.62 18.00 23.68
C TYR A 86 -7.87 16.69 23.48
N SER A 87 -8.59 15.59 23.52
CA SER A 87 -8.08 14.28 23.12
C SER A 87 -9.10 13.50 22.31
N PHE A 88 -8.60 12.58 21.51
CA PHE A 88 -9.36 11.58 20.78
C PHE A 88 -8.55 10.28 20.69
N ASP A 89 -9.23 9.16 20.46
CA ASP A 89 -8.58 7.88 20.29
C ASP A 89 -8.43 7.54 18.81
N LEU A 90 -7.21 7.13 18.43
CA LEU A 90 -6.92 6.38 17.22
C LEU A 90 -6.74 4.91 17.59
N ILE A 91 -7.57 4.03 17.04
CA ILE A 91 -7.58 2.61 17.35
C ILE A 91 -7.04 1.86 16.13
N THR A 92 -5.91 1.19 16.28
CA THR A 92 -5.31 0.33 15.25
C THR A 92 -4.99 -1.05 15.86
N ASN A 93 -5.24 -2.13 15.13
CA ASN A 93 -4.95 -3.49 15.62
C ASN A 93 -5.50 -3.79 17.03
N LYS A 94 -6.65 -3.19 17.41
CA LYS A 94 -7.28 -3.26 18.75
C LYS A 94 -6.52 -2.55 19.86
N LEU A 95 -5.47 -1.81 19.56
CA LEU A 95 -4.78 -0.93 20.49
C LEU A 95 -5.38 0.47 20.40
N HIS A 96 -5.57 1.10 21.56
CA HIS A 96 -6.08 2.44 21.68
C HIS A 96 -4.92 3.39 21.95
N TYR A 97 -4.78 4.40 21.10
CA TYR A 97 -3.78 5.44 21.22
C TYR A 97 -4.46 6.79 21.43
N GLU A 98 -4.27 7.37 22.60
CA GLU A 98 -4.76 8.70 22.89
C GLU A 98 -3.89 9.75 22.18
N LEU A 99 -4.50 10.60 21.37
CA LEU A 99 -3.87 11.74 20.73
C LEU A 99 -4.40 13.03 21.35
N GLN A 100 -3.49 13.85 21.88
CA GLN A 100 -3.80 15.09 22.58
C GLN A 100 -3.34 16.32 21.79
N PHE A 101 -4.13 17.38 21.83
CA PHE A 101 -3.79 18.68 21.22
C PHE A 101 -4.49 19.81 21.94
N ASP A 102 -3.95 21.02 21.78
CA ASP A 102 -4.55 22.24 22.30
C ASP A 102 -5.24 23.04 21.19
N LEU A 103 -6.47 23.46 21.43
CA LEU A 103 -7.19 24.42 20.60
C LEU A 103 -6.99 25.82 21.19
N GLN A 104 -6.43 26.73 20.38
CA GLN A 104 -6.17 28.10 20.80
C GLN A 104 -7.33 29.02 20.45
N PRO A 105 -7.54 30.13 21.20
CA PRO A 105 -8.50 31.15 20.81
C PRO A 105 -8.18 31.73 19.42
N GLY A 106 -9.16 31.70 18.51
CA GLY A 106 -8.98 32.19 17.15
C GLY A 106 -8.38 31.21 16.15
N ASP A 107 -8.12 29.96 16.55
CA ASP A 107 -7.76 28.90 15.59
C ASP A 107 -8.86 28.77 14.50
N THR A 108 -8.42 28.71 13.26
CA THR A 108 -9.28 28.47 12.11
C THR A 108 -9.37 26.96 11.80
N HIS A 109 -10.31 26.55 10.94
CA HIS A 109 -10.41 25.17 10.50
C HIS A 109 -9.09 24.70 9.84
N ASP A 110 -8.48 25.54 9.02
CA ASP A 110 -7.18 25.25 8.40
C ASP A 110 -6.08 25.01 9.45
N THR A 111 -5.96 25.91 10.43
CA THR A 111 -4.97 25.78 11.52
C THR A 111 -5.16 24.50 12.30
N LEU A 112 -6.41 24.16 12.62
CA LEU A 112 -6.75 22.94 13.35
C LEU A 112 -6.41 21.69 12.53
N GLN A 113 -6.85 21.63 11.27
CA GLN A 113 -6.61 20.48 10.40
C GLN A 113 -5.11 20.24 10.19
N HIS A 114 -4.32 21.28 9.97
CA HIS A 114 -2.86 21.15 9.86
C HIS A 114 -2.18 20.73 11.16
N ARG A 115 -2.70 21.14 12.31
CA ARG A 115 -2.22 20.69 13.64
C ARG A 115 -2.47 19.20 13.83
N LEU A 116 -3.69 18.74 13.53
CA LEU A 116 -4.06 17.33 13.61
C LEU A 116 -3.29 16.49 12.59
N MET A 117 -3.11 16.96 11.36
CA MET A 117 -2.28 16.30 10.35
C MET A 117 -0.87 16.05 10.88
N ARG A 118 -0.20 17.07 11.45
CA ARG A 118 1.13 16.91 12.02
C ARG A 118 1.16 15.97 13.22
N LEU A 119 0.14 16.04 14.10
CA LEU A 119 0.02 15.16 15.26
C LEU A 119 -0.08 13.69 14.83
N ILE A 120 -0.95 13.40 13.86
CA ILE A 120 -1.16 12.04 13.33
C ILE A 120 0.09 11.54 12.63
N ASN A 121 0.69 12.34 11.73
CA ASN A 121 1.88 11.94 10.98
C ASN A 121 3.11 11.70 11.85
N ASN A 122 3.20 12.38 13.00
CA ASN A 122 4.30 12.18 13.96
C ASN A 122 4.07 11.00 14.91
N SER A 123 2.90 10.38 14.91
CA SER A 123 2.55 9.30 15.84
C SER A 123 3.06 7.93 15.41
N ASP A 124 3.37 7.73 14.12
CA ASP A 124 3.82 6.46 13.52
C ASP A 124 2.89 5.27 13.85
N LEU A 125 1.59 5.49 13.75
CA LEU A 125 0.56 4.51 14.12
C LEU A 125 0.00 3.72 12.92
N GLY A 126 0.72 3.68 11.80
CA GLY A 126 0.30 2.98 10.57
C GLY A 126 -0.79 3.70 9.80
N VAL A 127 -0.88 5.01 9.99
CA VAL A 127 -1.75 5.94 9.27
C VAL A 127 -1.02 7.23 8.97
N HIS A 128 -1.40 7.90 7.89
CA HIS A 128 -0.96 9.25 7.59
C HIS A 128 -2.15 10.15 7.30
N ALA A 129 -1.97 11.44 7.46
CA ALA A 129 -3.00 12.44 7.26
C ALA A 129 -2.54 13.54 6.30
N GLU A 130 -3.48 14.07 5.53
CA GLU A 130 -3.29 15.23 4.65
C GLU A 130 -4.46 16.18 4.75
N VAL A 131 -4.24 17.45 4.39
CA VAL A 131 -5.30 18.45 4.31
C VAL A 131 -5.64 18.67 2.83
N LEU A 132 -6.84 18.26 2.46
CA LEU A 132 -7.40 18.49 1.13
C LEU A 132 -7.99 19.90 1.05
N GLN A 133 -7.87 20.54 -0.10
CA GLN A 133 -8.51 21.82 -0.37
C GLN A 133 -9.35 21.75 -1.64
N ASP A 134 -10.48 22.43 -1.64
CA ASP A 134 -11.32 22.59 -2.81
C ASP A 134 -11.23 24.02 -3.39
N ASP A 135 -11.73 24.17 -4.62
CA ASP A 135 -11.73 25.46 -5.33
C ASP A 135 -12.60 26.55 -4.66
N SER A 136 -13.40 26.18 -3.65
CA SER A 136 -14.28 27.09 -2.90
C SER A 136 -13.63 27.63 -1.62
N GLY A 137 -12.36 27.33 -1.36
CA GLY A 137 -11.64 27.74 -0.15
C GLY A 137 -12.06 26.97 1.10
N ARG A 138 -12.57 25.75 0.92
CA ARG A 138 -12.86 24.82 2.01
C ARG A 138 -11.76 23.75 2.09
N SER A 139 -11.53 23.25 3.28
CA SER A 139 -10.54 22.20 3.53
C SER A 139 -11.15 21.03 4.32
N ALA A 140 -10.58 19.85 4.11
CA ALA A 140 -10.92 18.63 4.82
C ALA A 140 -9.65 17.91 5.28
N LEU A 141 -9.68 17.30 6.46
CA LEU A 141 -8.63 16.41 6.93
C LEU A 141 -8.96 15.00 6.44
N GLN A 142 -8.07 14.42 5.65
CA GLN A 142 -8.15 13.02 5.25
C GLN A 142 -7.09 12.21 6.01
N ILE A 143 -7.49 11.05 6.52
CA ILE A 143 -6.61 10.11 7.21
C ILE A 143 -6.66 8.80 6.42
N THR A 144 -5.49 8.30 6.04
CA THR A 144 -5.34 7.11 5.19
C THR A 144 -4.51 6.06 5.92
N SER A 145 -4.90 4.79 5.84
CA SER A 145 -4.08 3.69 6.35
C SER A 145 -2.85 3.47 5.47
N ASP A 146 -1.70 3.17 6.08
CA ASP A 146 -0.51 2.80 5.32
C ASP A 146 -0.67 1.41 4.68
N ALA A 147 -1.48 0.54 5.31
CA ALA A 147 -1.80 -0.77 4.79
C ALA A 147 -2.94 -0.71 3.76
N TYR A 148 -2.78 -1.49 2.70
CA TYR A 148 -3.76 -1.70 1.64
C TYR A 148 -4.56 -2.98 1.86
N GLY A 149 -5.64 -3.13 1.11
CA GLY A 149 -6.46 -4.33 1.08
C GLY A 149 -7.29 -4.54 2.33
N ILE A 150 -8.13 -5.55 2.30
CA ILE A 150 -9.02 -5.88 3.43
C ILE A 150 -8.17 -6.44 4.57
N PRO A 151 -8.27 -5.90 5.80
CA PRO A 151 -7.49 -6.40 6.92
C PRO A 151 -7.83 -7.89 7.21
N ALA A 152 -6.82 -8.66 7.57
CA ALA A 152 -6.98 -10.09 7.87
C ALA A 152 -7.93 -10.37 9.04
N LYS A 153 -8.16 -9.39 9.90
CA LYS A 153 -9.10 -9.45 11.03
C LYS A 153 -9.87 -8.14 11.14
N GLY A 154 -11.19 -8.22 11.09
CA GLY A 154 -12.06 -7.04 11.14
C GLY A 154 -12.34 -6.47 9.76
N ASN A 155 -12.93 -5.27 9.72
CA ASN A 155 -13.33 -4.59 8.48
C ASN A 155 -12.61 -3.26 8.30
N GLU A 156 -11.78 -2.85 9.27
CA GLU A 156 -11.14 -1.54 9.33
C GLU A 156 -9.67 -1.68 9.72
N HIS A 157 -8.79 -0.93 9.08
CA HIS A 157 -7.40 -0.80 9.49
C HIS A 157 -7.25 0.07 10.73
N PHE A 158 -8.09 1.12 10.81
CA PHE A 158 -8.13 2.02 11.95
C PHE A 158 -9.54 2.56 12.18
N ARG A 159 -9.79 3.03 13.40
CA ARG A 159 -10.97 3.77 13.78
C ARG A 159 -10.60 4.96 14.64
N ILE A 160 -11.36 6.05 14.50
CA ILE A 160 -11.17 7.28 15.26
C ILE A 160 -12.44 7.54 16.06
N THR A 161 -12.31 7.83 17.36
CA THR A 161 -13.44 8.04 18.25
C THR A 161 -13.18 9.18 19.24
N ASP A 162 -14.27 9.78 19.72
CA ASP A 162 -14.29 10.73 20.82
C ASP A 162 -14.52 10.06 22.19
N ASP A 163 -14.27 8.74 22.32
CA ASP A 163 -14.57 7.98 23.53
C ASP A 163 -13.59 8.25 24.67
N ASN A 164 -12.47 8.93 24.39
CA ASN A 164 -11.51 9.33 25.40
C ASN A 164 -12.05 10.47 26.26
N THR A 165 -11.95 10.33 27.59
CA THR A 165 -12.46 11.29 28.57
C THR A 165 -11.37 11.94 29.42
N SER A 166 -10.08 11.74 29.10
CA SER A 166 -8.96 12.32 29.86
C SER A 166 -8.87 13.84 29.67
N HIS A 167 -9.34 14.34 28.53
CA HIS A 167 -9.45 15.77 28.20
C HIS A 167 -10.83 16.07 27.57
N SER A 168 -11.04 17.30 27.09
CA SER A 168 -12.25 17.60 26.33
C SER A 168 -12.31 16.74 25.06
N SER A 169 -13.48 16.29 24.69
CA SER A 169 -13.73 15.43 23.51
C SER A 169 -14.69 16.12 22.53
N GLY A 170 -15.00 15.44 21.43
CA GLY A 170 -15.97 15.92 20.41
C GLY A 170 -15.32 16.39 19.11
N MET A 171 -14.02 16.31 18.97
CA MET A 171 -13.28 16.71 17.77
C MET A 171 -13.62 15.84 16.57
N VAL A 172 -13.68 14.52 16.76
CA VAL A 172 -14.02 13.56 15.69
C VAL A 172 -15.41 13.84 15.14
N HIS A 173 -16.36 14.09 16.05
CA HIS A 173 -17.74 14.46 15.69
C HIS A 173 -17.79 15.83 14.99
N TYR A 174 -17.08 16.83 15.52
CA TYR A 174 -17.06 18.19 14.97
C TYR A 174 -16.55 18.21 13.53
N LEU A 175 -15.46 17.53 13.26
CA LEU A 175 -14.88 17.40 11.92
C LEU A 175 -15.64 16.40 11.04
N GLY A 176 -16.37 15.44 11.61
CA GLY A 176 -17.06 14.39 10.88
C GLY A 176 -16.16 13.29 10.38
N LEU A 177 -15.00 13.05 11.02
CA LEU A 177 -13.99 12.04 10.63
C LEU A 177 -14.47 10.59 10.66
N ASN A 178 -15.63 10.32 11.24
CA ASN A 178 -16.25 8.99 11.31
C ASN A 178 -17.48 8.85 10.40
N LYS A 179 -17.72 9.75 9.46
CA LYS A 179 -18.92 9.78 8.61
C LYS A 179 -18.62 9.35 7.18
N ASP A 180 -17.53 9.81 6.60
CA ASP A 180 -17.12 9.51 5.23
C ASP A 180 -15.91 8.55 5.27
N ILE A 181 -16.20 7.25 5.20
CA ILE A 181 -15.22 6.18 5.33
C ILE A 181 -15.22 5.36 4.02
N GLU A 182 -14.12 5.46 3.31
CA GLU A 182 -13.80 4.56 2.21
C GLU A 182 -13.09 3.33 2.78
N THR A 183 -13.73 2.17 2.68
CA THR A 183 -13.13 0.91 3.15
C THR A 183 -12.01 0.45 2.22
N ALA A 184 -10.98 -0.15 2.80
CA ALA A 184 -9.90 -0.76 2.04
C ALA A 184 -10.41 -1.92 1.15
N ARG A 185 -9.80 -2.10 -0.02
CA ARG A 185 -10.13 -3.17 -0.98
C ARG A 185 -8.89 -3.90 -1.45
N ASN A 186 -9.03 -5.18 -1.72
CA ASN A 186 -8.00 -6.00 -2.33
C ASN A 186 -7.86 -5.68 -3.82
N ALA A 187 -6.66 -5.92 -4.37
CA ALA A 187 -6.52 -6.04 -5.81
C ALA A 187 -7.25 -7.29 -6.30
N ALA A 188 -7.90 -7.18 -7.47
CA ALA A 188 -8.53 -8.27 -8.18
C ALA A 188 -7.95 -8.34 -9.59
N TYR A 189 -7.51 -9.53 -9.99
CA TYR A 189 -6.89 -9.77 -11.29
C TYR A 189 -7.12 -11.21 -11.74
N THR A 190 -6.83 -11.51 -12.99
CA THR A 190 -6.82 -12.89 -13.48
C THR A 190 -5.41 -13.28 -13.91
N ILE A 191 -5.11 -14.58 -13.81
CA ILE A 191 -3.93 -15.22 -14.39
C ILE A 191 -4.41 -16.38 -15.25
N ASP A 192 -4.11 -16.34 -16.53
CA ASP A 192 -4.57 -17.32 -17.53
C ASP A 192 -6.09 -17.55 -17.47
N GLY A 193 -6.86 -16.45 -17.19
CA GLY A 193 -8.29 -16.44 -17.05
C GLY A 193 -8.83 -16.82 -15.66
N GLU A 194 -7.98 -17.33 -14.75
CA GLU A 194 -8.39 -17.72 -13.40
C GLU A 194 -8.37 -16.52 -12.45
N PRO A 195 -9.46 -16.25 -11.71
CA PRO A 195 -9.55 -15.13 -10.79
C PRO A 195 -8.58 -15.27 -9.60
N GLN A 196 -7.88 -14.19 -9.30
CA GLN A 196 -6.94 -14.07 -8.18
C GLN A 196 -7.18 -12.77 -7.40
N SER A 197 -6.65 -12.69 -6.20
CA SER A 197 -6.74 -11.51 -5.35
C SER A 197 -5.47 -11.33 -4.51
N SER A 198 -5.10 -10.07 -4.26
CA SER A 198 -3.98 -9.70 -3.39
C SER A 198 -4.37 -8.56 -2.46
N TYR A 199 -3.80 -8.54 -1.24
CA TYR A 199 -3.99 -7.44 -0.29
C TYR A 199 -3.31 -6.13 -0.73
N GLY A 200 -2.29 -6.20 -1.58
CA GLY A 200 -1.56 -5.04 -2.09
C GLY A 200 -1.48 -5.03 -3.61
N ASN A 201 -0.92 -3.94 -4.13
CA ASN A 201 -0.63 -3.79 -5.56
C ASN A 201 0.72 -4.42 -5.96
N THR A 202 1.51 -4.89 -4.99
CA THR A 202 2.72 -5.69 -5.22
C THR A 202 2.52 -7.06 -4.60
N PHE A 203 2.72 -8.12 -5.38
CA PHE A 203 2.50 -9.50 -4.96
C PHE A 203 3.34 -10.48 -5.79
N ARG A 204 3.45 -11.71 -5.31
CA ARG A 204 4.18 -12.77 -6.00
C ARG A 204 3.24 -13.74 -6.70
N VAL A 205 3.67 -14.19 -7.90
CA VAL A 205 2.97 -15.17 -8.72
C VAL A 205 3.94 -16.32 -9.04
N TYR A 206 3.48 -17.55 -8.90
CA TYR A 206 4.27 -18.78 -9.13
C TYR A 206 5.56 -18.84 -8.29
N ASP A 207 5.63 -18.16 -7.15
CA ASP A 207 6.81 -18.04 -6.29
C ASP A 207 8.10 -17.56 -7.01
N ALA A 208 7.96 -16.98 -8.18
CA ALA A 208 9.06 -16.57 -9.04
C ALA A 208 8.94 -15.16 -9.62
N TYR A 209 7.72 -14.69 -9.85
CA TYR A 209 7.49 -13.37 -10.40
C TYR A 209 7.00 -12.43 -9.31
N GLU A 210 7.66 -11.30 -9.11
CA GLU A 210 7.12 -10.19 -8.36
C GLU A 210 6.42 -9.24 -9.32
N ILE A 211 5.13 -9.02 -9.11
CA ILE A 211 4.27 -8.18 -9.92
C ILE A 211 3.93 -6.92 -9.14
N THR A 212 4.05 -5.75 -9.78
CA THR A 212 3.57 -4.48 -9.23
C THR A 212 2.58 -3.86 -10.20
N LEU A 213 1.35 -3.62 -9.71
CA LEU A 213 0.29 -2.92 -10.42
C LEU A 213 0.43 -1.42 -10.20
N HIS A 214 0.21 -0.62 -11.24
CA HIS A 214 0.31 0.83 -11.23
C HIS A 214 -1.07 1.50 -11.34
N PRO A 215 -1.76 1.78 -10.19
CA PRO A 215 -3.10 2.36 -10.18
C PRO A 215 -3.16 3.78 -10.76
N GLU A 216 -2.03 4.49 -10.82
CA GLU A 216 -1.87 5.80 -11.46
C GLU A 216 -1.91 5.75 -12.99
N SER A 217 -1.80 4.57 -13.58
CA SER A 217 -1.91 4.39 -15.01
C SER A 217 -3.33 4.68 -15.47
N ALA A 218 -3.48 5.56 -16.48
CA ALA A 218 -4.77 5.87 -17.09
C ALA A 218 -5.29 4.77 -18.04
N ALA A 219 -4.65 3.60 -18.06
CA ALA A 219 -4.97 2.55 -18.98
C ALA A 219 -6.24 1.76 -18.60
N ASP A 220 -6.91 1.19 -19.58
CA ASP A 220 -8.15 0.45 -19.41
C ASP A 220 -7.96 -0.80 -18.55
N LYS A 221 -8.79 -0.97 -17.53
CA LYS A 221 -8.92 -2.21 -16.78
C LYS A 221 -9.41 -3.33 -17.71
N ASN A 222 -9.13 -4.58 -17.36
CA ASN A 222 -9.45 -5.77 -18.14
C ASN A 222 -8.71 -5.92 -19.48
N THR A 223 -7.68 -5.12 -19.73
CA THR A 223 -6.75 -5.37 -20.83
C THR A 223 -5.97 -6.64 -20.55
N GLU A 224 -5.81 -7.52 -21.54
CA GLU A 224 -4.92 -8.66 -21.45
C GLU A 224 -3.46 -8.19 -21.53
N ILE A 225 -2.67 -8.56 -20.53
CA ILE A 225 -1.28 -8.18 -20.37
C ILE A 225 -0.45 -9.46 -20.45
N GLN A 226 0.51 -9.50 -21.39
CA GLN A 226 1.45 -10.61 -21.51
C GLN A 226 2.62 -10.38 -20.57
N VAL A 227 2.83 -11.33 -19.68
CA VAL A 227 3.99 -11.38 -18.78
C VAL A 227 4.85 -12.58 -19.12
N GLY A 228 6.15 -12.41 -19.20
CA GLY A 228 7.03 -13.50 -19.56
C GLY A 228 8.50 -13.26 -19.24
N LEU A 229 9.32 -14.24 -19.62
CA LEU A 229 10.76 -14.15 -19.57
C LEU A 229 11.30 -13.91 -20.97
N TYR A 230 12.28 -13.03 -21.10
CA TYR A 230 13.02 -12.91 -22.35
C TYR A 230 13.70 -14.25 -22.66
N PRO A 231 13.69 -14.69 -23.92
CA PRO A 231 14.45 -15.87 -24.31
C PRO A 231 15.91 -15.65 -23.97
N ASP A 232 16.57 -16.71 -23.48
CA ASP A 232 18.00 -16.69 -23.25
C ASP A 232 18.69 -16.45 -24.59
N PRO A 233 19.54 -15.43 -24.73
CA PRO A 233 20.25 -15.15 -25.99
C PRO A 233 21.23 -16.26 -26.42
N GLN A 234 21.38 -17.30 -25.61
CA GLN A 234 22.26 -18.45 -25.90
C GLN A 234 21.52 -19.81 -26.15
N SER A 235 20.18 -19.80 -26.28
CA SER A 235 19.40 -20.99 -26.59
C SER A 235 19.14 -21.15 -28.09
#